data_d585b155f8cde1a2d1b50709d2b8a81b
#
_entry.id   d585b155f8cde1a2d1b50709d2b8a81b
#
_cell.length_a   1.000
_cell.length_b   1.000
_cell.length_c   1.000
_cell.angle_alpha   90.00
_cell.angle_beta   90.00
_cell.angle_gamma   90.00
#
_symmetry.space_group_name_H-M   'P 1'
#
loop_
_entity.id
_entity.type
_entity.pdbx_description
1 polymer ?
#
loop_
_entity_poly.entity_id
_entity_poly.type
_entity_poly.pdbx_seq_one_letter_code
_entity_poly.pdbx_strand_id
1 'polypeptide(L)'
;MYILLNILIFLIILFLYIHINFHLTTSNYLEIYEIKFLSKENFEELCNLKQPLLIKDLIFDNDNTIDDFYIDNIVNNYGNFDINLYNKENNKIPIYLELNKATNIFNNDNSGNYFSEHNNDFLMESSLAKKLSNIDKILRPYGLFNINYDIIMGSVNSYNNFKYILNTRNFLYLLDGEVEITLTLPNNKKYLHIEKDSLNNEFYSNIDIYNVTNDFLKDYNKIKFMKINLKKGELLYIPSYWFYSIKFLVSNSIILNFKYDTYMNTLSILPEIIQSYLQNNNIKNNFLKHYNSIII
;
A
#
# COMPACT_ATOMS: atom_id res chain seq x y z
N MET A 1 -33.58 25.67 25.48
CA MET A 1 -33.51 24.78 24.32
C MET A 1 -32.41 25.23 23.32
N TYR A 2 -32.42 26.47 22.81
CA TYR A 2 -31.42 26.96 21.84
C TYR A 2 -29.96 26.94 22.34
N ILE A 3 -29.71 27.26 23.63
CA ILE A 3 -28.37 27.25 24.22
C ILE A 3 -27.78 25.83 24.23
N LEU A 4 -28.57 24.83 24.62
CA LEU A 4 -28.15 23.42 24.59
C LEU A 4 -27.85 22.91 23.17
N LEU A 5 -28.66 23.34 22.20
CA LEU A 5 -28.44 23.01 20.79
C LEU A 5 -27.12 23.61 20.27
N ASN A 6 -26.85 24.88 20.58
CA ASN A 6 -25.61 25.56 20.19
C ASN A 6 -24.37 24.89 20.83
N ILE A 7 -24.46 24.49 22.10
CA ILE A 7 -23.40 23.76 22.79
C ILE A 7 -23.16 22.41 22.10
N LEU A 8 -24.22 21.67 21.76
CA LEU A 8 -24.11 20.39 21.08
C LEU A 8 -23.43 20.52 19.70
N ILE A 9 -23.86 21.52 18.91
CA ILE A 9 -23.26 21.81 17.60
C ILE A 9 -21.78 22.17 17.76
N PHE A 10 -21.43 22.99 18.73
CA PHE A 10 -20.05 23.34 19.00
C PHE A 10 -19.20 22.10 19.34
N LEU A 11 -19.70 21.21 20.19
CA LEU A 11 -19.00 19.97 20.57
C LEU A 11 -18.80 19.03 19.39
N ILE A 12 -19.78 18.91 18.49
CA ILE A 12 -19.67 18.11 17.26
C ILE A 12 -18.59 18.70 16.34
N ILE A 13 -18.60 20.01 16.11
CA ILE A 13 -17.60 20.68 15.27
C ILE A 13 -16.20 20.52 15.87
N LEU A 14 -16.06 20.72 17.18
CA LEU A 14 -14.79 20.54 17.88
C LEU A 14 -14.27 19.11 17.78
N PHE A 15 -15.15 18.13 17.97
CA PHE A 15 -14.82 16.71 17.83
C PHE A 15 -14.30 16.41 16.41
N LEU A 16 -15.03 16.81 15.38
CA LEU A 16 -14.62 16.62 13.98
C LEU A 16 -13.28 17.31 13.69
N TYR A 17 -13.11 18.55 14.14
CA TYR A 17 -11.86 19.29 13.95
C TYR A 17 -10.65 18.58 14.56
N ILE A 18 -10.76 18.10 15.80
CA ILE A 18 -9.67 17.38 16.48
C ILE A 18 -9.32 16.09 15.73
N HIS A 19 -10.33 15.30 15.36
CA HIS A 19 -10.09 14.02 14.68
C HIS A 19 -9.56 14.20 13.25
N ILE A 20 -10.07 15.14 12.49
CA ILE A 20 -9.55 15.47 11.15
C ILE A 20 -8.09 15.90 11.25
N ASN A 21 -7.77 16.82 12.16
CA ASN A 21 -6.40 17.27 12.37
C ASN A 21 -5.48 16.14 12.78
N PHE A 22 -5.94 15.25 13.66
CA PHE A 22 -5.17 14.07 14.06
C PHE A 22 -4.81 13.21 12.84
N HIS A 23 -5.75 12.93 11.93
CA HIS A 23 -5.47 12.10 10.75
C HIS A 23 -4.57 12.77 9.71
N LEU A 24 -4.64 14.10 9.58
CA LEU A 24 -3.78 14.87 8.67
C LEU A 24 -2.36 15.13 9.22
N THR A 25 -2.17 15.00 10.53
CA THR A 25 -0.84 15.15 11.15
C THR A 25 0.04 13.95 10.83
N THR A 26 1.31 14.22 10.53
CA THR A 26 2.31 13.20 10.20
C THR A 26 3.50 13.30 11.15
N SER A 27 4.20 12.20 11.35
CA SER A 27 5.49 12.21 12.03
C SER A 27 6.60 12.72 11.11
N ASN A 28 7.60 13.38 11.68
CA ASN A 28 8.75 13.95 10.96
C ASN A 28 10.10 13.41 11.46
N TYR A 29 10.10 12.29 12.17
CA TYR A 29 11.32 11.64 12.62
C TYR A 29 11.63 10.45 11.71
N LEU A 30 12.81 10.46 11.06
CA LEU A 30 13.24 9.38 10.17
C LEU A 30 13.84 8.24 11.01
N GLU A 31 12.98 7.57 11.75
CA GLU A 31 13.30 6.48 12.66
C GLU A 31 12.28 5.36 12.51
N ILE A 32 12.67 4.13 12.78
CA ILE A 32 11.80 2.96 12.84
C ILE A 32 11.85 2.40 14.25
N TYR A 33 10.70 2.05 14.80
CA TYR A 33 10.63 1.31 16.04
C TYR A 33 10.57 -0.19 15.76
N GLU A 34 11.52 -0.93 16.32
CA GLU A 34 11.50 -2.39 16.29
C GLU A 34 10.80 -2.89 17.55
N ILE A 35 9.77 -3.69 17.36
CA ILE A 35 8.97 -4.22 18.46
C ILE A 35 8.70 -5.70 18.27
N LYS A 36 8.47 -6.40 19.39
CA LYS A 36 7.76 -7.68 19.39
C LYS A 36 6.27 -7.40 19.50
N PHE A 37 5.45 -8.26 18.93
CA PHE A 37 3.99 -8.09 19.04
C PHE A 37 3.57 -8.08 20.51
N LEU A 38 2.76 -7.09 20.86
CA LEU A 38 2.22 -6.86 22.21
C LEU A 38 0.71 -7.10 22.22
N SER A 39 0.04 -6.67 23.29
CA SER A 39 -1.44 -6.66 23.29
C SER A 39 -2.00 -5.74 22.21
N LYS A 40 -3.27 -5.97 21.85
CA LYS A 40 -3.96 -5.16 20.83
C LYS A 40 -3.99 -3.68 21.18
N GLU A 41 -4.21 -3.34 22.46
CA GLU A 41 -4.27 -1.97 22.95
C GLU A 41 -2.92 -1.26 22.75
N ASN A 42 -1.82 -1.88 23.18
CA ASN A 42 -0.47 -1.32 23.02
C ASN A 42 -0.10 -1.18 21.53
N PHE A 43 -0.53 -2.13 20.68
CA PHE A 43 -0.32 -2.05 19.25
C PHE A 43 -1.07 -0.87 18.61
N GLU A 44 -2.32 -0.61 19.04
CA GLU A 44 -3.09 0.56 18.62
C GLU A 44 -2.39 1.87 19.00
N GLU A 45 -1.88 1.99 20.22
CA GLU A 45 -1.16 3.17 20.70
C GLU A 45 0.11 3.42 19.88
N LEU A 46 0.89 2.37 19.59
CA LEU A 46 2.10 2.49 18.78
C LEU A 46 1.79 2.92 17.34
N CYS A 47 0.77 2.36 16.71
CA CYS A 47 0.35 2.79 15.38
C CYS A 47 -0.11 4.26 15.36
N ASN A 48 -0.70 4.75 16.46
CA ASN A 48 -1.14 6.15 16.59
C ASN A 48 0.02 7.15 16.73
N LEU A 49 1.25 6.69 17.02
CA LEU A 49 2.46 7.53 16.96
C LEU A 49 2.81 7.94 15.53
N LYS A 50 2.25 7.23 14.53
CA LYS A 50 2.48 7.49 13.10
C LYS A 50 3.96 7.44 12.71
N GLN A 51 4.70 6.55 13.35
CA GLN A 51 6.06 6.17 13.01
C GLN A 51 6.06 4.77 12.38
N PRO A 52 6.94 4.49 11.42
CA PRO A 52 7.12 3.13 10.92
C PRO A 52 7.49 2.17 12.05
N LEU A 53 6.84 0.98 12.06
CA LEU A 53 7.08 -0.06 13.06
C LEU A 53 7.49 -1.35 12.35
N LEU A 54 8.63 -1.90 12.73
CA LEU A 54 9.04 -3.24 12.33
C LEU A 54 8.69 -4.23 13.46
N ILE A 55 7.77 -5.14 13.16
CA ILE A 55 7.28 -6.14 14.10
C ILE A 55 7.94 -7.46 13.75
N LYS A 56 8.76 -7.96 14.68
CA LYS A 56 9.47 -9.23 14.56
C LYS A 56 8.74 -10.32 15.33
N ASP A 57 9.00 -11.57 14.95
CA ASP A 57 8.45 -12.75 15.61
C ASP A 57 6.90 -12.76 15.64
N LEU A 58 6.26 -12.25 14.57
CA LEU A 58 4.83 -12.36 14.43
C LEU A 58 4.49 -13.79 14.02
N ILE A 59 4.33 -14.67 15.00
CA ILE A 59 3.91 -16.03 14.78
C ILE A 59 2.38 -16.02 14.71
N PHE A 60 1.83 -16.16 13.51
CA PHE A 60 0.43 -16.53 13.37
C PHE A 60 0.30 -18.01 13.69
N ASP A 61 0.24 -18.34 15.00
CA ASP A 61 0.23 -19.71 15.51
C ASP A 61 -0.85 -20.52 14.81
N ASN A 62 -0.43 -21.64 14.22
CA ASN A 62 -1.23 -22.76 13.71
C ASN A 62 -2.25 -22.44 12.60
N ASP A 63 -2.03 -21.42 11.79
CA ASP A 63 -2.90 -21.13 10.66
C ASP A 63 -2.38 -21.79 9.37
N ASN A 64 -2.83 -23.01 9.09
CA ASN A 64 -2.68 -23.66 7.79
C ASN A 64 -3.24 -22.80 6.64
N THR A 65 -3.90 -21.67 6.96
CA THR A 65 -4.48 -20.75 5.97
C THR A 65 -3.42 -19.91 5.25
N ILE A 66 -2.24 -19.69 5.87
CA ILE A 66 -1.12 -18.96 5.25
C ILE A 66 -0.41 -19.84 4.23
N ASP A 67 -0.45 -21.15 4.40
CA ASP A 67 0.24 -22.10 3.52
C ASP A 67 -0.24 -22.01 2.07
N ASP A 68 -1.50 -21.61 1.86
CA ASP A 68 -2.05 -21.43 0.52
C ASP A 68 -1.43 -20.25 -0.26
N PHE A 69 -0.75 -19.34 0.41
CA PHE A 69 -0.12 -18.18 -0.20
C PHE A 69 1.35 -18.41 -0.57
N TYR A 70 1.98 -19.51 -0.14
CA TYR A 70 3.30 -19.84 -0.63
C TYR A 70 3.29 -20.14 -2.13
N ILE A 71 4.38 -19.77 -2.83
CA ILE A 71 4.44 -19.76 -4.29
C ILE A 71 3.96 -21.05 -4.94
N ASP A 72 4.40 -22.20 -4.43
CA ASP A 72 4.03 -23.50 -5.01
C ASP A 72 2.53 -23.78 -4.85
N ASN A 73 1.95 -23.48 -3.70
CA ASN A 73 0.55 -23.74 -3.42
C ASN A 73 -0.35 -22.76 -4.18
N ILE A 74 0.01 -21.46 -4.21
CA ILE A 74 -0.81 -20.45 -4.87
C ILE A 74 -0.80 -20.66 -6.40
N VAL A 75 0.32 -21.05 -6.97
CA VAL A 75 0.42 -21.35 -8.40
C VAL A 75 -0.33 -22.63 -8.74
N ASN A 76 -0.20 -23.69 -7.95
CA ASN A 76 -0.87 -24.96 -8.21
C ASN A 76 -2.40 -24.86 -8.11
N ASN A 77 -2.90 -24.10 -7.13
CA ASN A 77 -4.35 -24.02 -6.85
C ASN A 77 -5.03 -22.87 -7.59
N TYR A 78 -4.32 -21.76 -7.87
CA TYR A 78 -4.89 -20.51 -8.38
C TYR A 78 -4.16 -19.97 -9.62
N GLY A 79 -3.25 -20.72 -10.22
CA GLY A 79 -2.38 -20.29 -11.32
C GLY A 79 -3.09 -19.81 -12.58
N ASN A 80 -4.37 -20.16 -12.77
CA ASN A 80 -5.19 -19.74 -13.92
C ASN A 80 -5.92 -18.41 -13.69
N PHE A 81 -5.83 -17.82 -12.49
CA PHE A 81 -6.40 -16.49 -12.23
C PHE A 81 -5.45 -15.40 -12.72
N ASP A 82 -6.02 -14.30 -13.17
CA ASP A 82 -5.25 -13.16 -13.65
C ASP A 82 -4.73 -12.29 -12.50
N ILE A 83 -3.51 -11.80 -12.65
CA ILE A 83 -2.89 -10.79 -11.80
C ILE A 83 -2.42 -9.60 -12.62
N ASN A 84 -2.22 -8.47 -11.95
CA ASN A 84 -1.67 -7.26 -12.54
C ASN A 84 -0.14 -7.38 -12.63
N LEU A 85 0.40 -7.40 -13.83
CA LEU A 85 1.84 -7.38 -14.09
C LEU A 85 2.25 -6.02 -14.59
N TYR A 86 3.19 -5.38 -13.90
CA TYR A 86 3.79 -4.10 -14.29
C TYR A 86 5.18 -4.35 -14.87
N ASN A 87 5.49 -3.61 -15.95
CA ASN A 87 6.84 -3.52 -16.49
C ASN A 87 7.45 -2.18 -16.04
N LYS A 88 8.68 -2.17 -15.61
CA LYS A 88 9.42 -0.99 -15.16
C LYS A 88 9.42 0.15 -16.19
N GLU A 89 9.45 -0.15 -17.48
CA GLU A 89 9.41 0.85 -18.54
C GLU A 89 8.03 1.48 -18.71
N ASN A 90 6.95 0.79 -18.29
CA ASN A 90 5.57 1.25 -18.41
C ASN A 90 4.76 0.99 -17.13
N ASN A 91 5.21 1.57 -16.03
CA ASN A 91 4.65 1.34 -14.69
C ASN A 91 3.21 1.85 -14.47
N LYS A 92 2.64 2.57 -15.45
CA LYS A 92 1.31 3.20 -15.28
C LYS A 92 0.16 2.27 -15.69
N ILE A 93 0.41 1.30 -16.56
CA ILE A 93 -0.64 0.43 -17.10
C ILE A 93 -0.23 -1.03 -16.88
N PRO A 94 -0.97 -1.77 -16.05
CA PRO A 94 -0.70 -3.20 -15.86
C PRO A 94 -1.11 -4.02 -17.08
N ILE A 95 -0.44 -5.14 -17.26
CA ILE A 95 -0.84 -6.21 -18.17
C ILE A 95 -1.54 -7.26 -17.30
N TYR A 96 -2.74 -7.66 -17.68
CA TYR A 96 -3.45 -8.76 -17.03
C TYR A 96 -2.87 -10.09 -17.53
N LEU A 97 -2.36 -10.90 -16.65
CA LEU A 97 -1.72 -12.15 -17.00
C LEU A 97 -2.01 -13.23 -15.96
N GLU A 98 -2.24 -14.46 -16.39
CA GLU A 98 -2.38 -15.61 -15.50
C GLU A 98 -1.20 -15.73 -14.54
N LEU A 99 -1.46 -16.03 -13.29
CA LEU A 99 -0.45 -16.12 -12.22
C LEU A 99 0.69 -17.08 -12.59
N ASN A 100 0.38 -18.24 -13.17
CA ASN A 100 1.39 -19.20 -13.60
C ASN A 100 2.37 -18.62 -14.68
N LYS A 101 1.87 -17.80 -15.62
CA LYS A 101 2.71 -17.16 -16.63
C LYS A 101 3.54 -16.04 -16.02
N ALA A 102 2.94 -15.25 -15.10
CA ALA A 102 3.62 -14.18 -14.39
C ALA A 102 4.75 -14.70 -13.51
N THR A 103 4.54 -15.79 -12.77
CA THR A 103 5.59 -16.41 -11.94
C THR A 103 6.74 -16.97 -12.78
N ASN A 104 6.46 -17.52 -13.95
CA ASN A 104 7.49 -17.92 -14.91
C ASN A 104 8.33 -16.73 -15.40
N ILE A 105 7.68 -15.57 -15.62
CA ILE A 105 8.39 -14.32 -15.96
C ILE A 105 9.27 -13.89 -14.79
N PHE A 106 8.77 -13.85 -13.55
CA PHE A 106 9.56 -13.47 -12.39
C PHE A 106 10.80 -14.35 -12.19
N ASN A 107 10.67 -15.64 -12.43
CA ASN A 107 11.78 -16.60 -12.29
C ASN A 107 12.86 -16.45 -13.37
N ASN A 108 12.48 -16.04 -14.57
CA ASN A 108 13.39 -15.92 -15.71
C ASN A 108 13.95 -14.50 -15.90
N ASP A 109 13.34 -13.49 -15.27
CA ASP A 109 13.76 -12.10 -15.37
C ASP A 109 14.88 -11.78 -14.36
N ASN A 110 16.12 -11.77 -14.84
CA ASN A 110 17.28 -11.35 -14.06
C ASN A 110 17.54 -9.83 -14.16
N SER A 111 16.82 -9.12 -15.02
CA SER A 111 17.00 -7.68 -15.24
C SER A 111 16.18 -6.81 -14.27
N GLY A 112 15.23 -7.40 -13.54
CA GLY A 112 14.42 -6.72 -12.56
C GLY A 112 13.39 -5.78 -13.19
N ASN A 113 12.77 -6.20 -14.29
CA ASN A 113 11.83 -5.37 -15.02
C ASN A 113 10.37 -5.59 -14.62
N TYR A 114 10.04 -6.68 -13.94
CA TYR A 114 8.65 -7.05 -13.69
C TYR A 114 8.31 -7.16 -12.22
N PHE A 115 7.18 -6.58 -11.85
CA PHE A 115 6.57 -6.75 -10.52
C PHE A 115 5.04 -6.76 -10.63
N SER A 116 4.38 -7.21 -9.58
CA SER A 116 2.92 -7.32 -9.48
C SER A 116 2.45 -6.67 -8.20
N GLU A 117 1.43 -5.80 -8.30
CA GLU A 117 0.72 -5.17 -7.19
C GLU A 117 -0.72 -4.83 -7.62
N HIS A 118 -1.58 -4.39 -6.69
CA HIS A 118 -3.00 -4.08 -6.92
C HIS A 118 -3.82 -5.31 -7.34
N ASN A 119 -3.55 -6.45 -6.70
CA ASN A 119 -4.17 -7.75 -6.98
C ASN A 119 -5.37 -8.05 -6.05
N ASN A 120 -6.08 -7.04 -5.58
CA ASN A 120 -7.26 -7.25 -4.72
C ASN A 120 -8.32 -8.12 -5.42
N ASP A 121 -8.56 -7.87 -6.71
CA ASP A 121 -9.56 -8.63 -7.49
C ASP A 121 -9.18 -10.11 -7.52
N PHE A 122 -7.91 -10.44 -7.76
CA PHE A 122 -7.41 -11.80 -7.68
C PHE A 122 -7.71 -12.45 -6.31
N LEU A 123 -7.42 -11.75 -5.20
CA LEU A 123 -7.68 -12.27 -3.85
C LEU A 123 -9.17 -12.47 -3.57
N MET A 124 -10.03 -11.63 -4.13
CA MET A 124 -11.48 -11.74 -3.97
C MET A 124 -12.07 -12.87 -4.81
N GLU A 125 -11.72 -12.96 -6.09
CA GLU A 125 -12.19 -13.96 -7.04
C GLU A 125 -11.73 -15.38 -6.66
N SER A 126 -10.48 -15.54 -6.24
CA SER A 126 -9.94 -16.80 -5.73
C SER A 126 -10.46 -17.18 -4.34
N SER A 127 -11.19 -16.28 -3.67
CA SER A 127 -11.61 -16.39 -2.26
C SER A 127 -10.45 -16.47 -1.23
N LEU A 128 -9.21 -16.21 -1.64
CA LEU A 128 -8.04 -16.15 -0.76
C LEU A 128 -8.16 -15.05 0.31
N ALA A 129 -8.84 -13.94 -0.01
CA ALA A 129 -9.09 -12.86 0.94
C ALA A 129 -9.75 -13.36 2.25
N LYS A 130 -10.62 -14.39 2.18
CA LYS A 130 -11.28 -14.97 3.37
C LYS A 130 -10.28 -15.66 4.30
N LYS A 131 -9.19 -16.21 3.77
CA LYS A 131 -8.15 -16.89 4.52
C LYS A 131 -7.28 -15.92 5.34
N LEU A 132 -7.30 -14.63 5.02
CA LEU A 132 -6.57 -13.59 5.75
C LEU A 132 -7.30 -13.12 7.03
N SER A 133 -8.48 -13.67 7.33
CA SER A 133 -9.35 -13.20 8.43
C SER A 133 -8.69 -13.21 9.80
N ASN A 134 -7.78 -14.15 10.09
CA ASN A 134 -7.13 -14.24 11.40
C ASN A 134 -6.06 -13.16 11.56
N ILE A 135 -5.25 -12.94 10.53
CA ILE A 135 -4.28 -11.85 10.49
C ILE A 135 -5.00 -10.50 10.59
N ASP A 136 -6.07 -10.36 9.82
CA ASP A 136 -6.88 -9.16 9.79
C ASP A 136 -7.43 -8.78 11.18
N LYS A 137 -7.94 -9.74 11.96
CA LYS A 137 -8.43 -9.46 13.32
C LYS A 137 -7.37 -8.79 14.22
N ILE A 138 -6.11 -9.15 14.02
CA ILE A 138 -4.99 -8.61 14.78
C ILE A 138 -4.64 -7.19 14.30
N LEU A 139 -4.58 -6.99 12.99
CA LEU A 139 -4.11 -5.73 12.38
C LEU A 139 -5.20 -4.64 12.28
N ARG A 140 -6.46 -5.06 12.23
CA ARG A 140 -7.63 -4.19 12.02
C ARG A 140 -7.72 -3.08 13.06
N PRO A 141 -7.78 -1.78 12.66
CA PRO A 141 -7.97 -0.67 13.59
C PRO A 141 -9.36 -0.62 14.19
N TYR A 142 -9.50 0.07 15.32
CA TYR A 142 -10.82 0.45 15.82
C TYR A 142 -11.48 1.47 14.88
N GLY A 143 -12.82 1.40 14.77
CA GLY A 143 -13.57 2.31 13.88
C GLY A 143 -13.29 2.08 12.40
N LEU A 144 -13.07 0.82 12.02
CA LEU A 144 -12.84 0.42 10.65
C LEU A 144 -13.98 0.82 9.72
N PHE A 145 -13.66 1.41 8.57
CA PHE A 145 -14.56 1.73 7.48
C PHE A 145 -14.35 0.84 6.25
N ASN A 146 -13.10 0.69 5.83
CA ASN A 146 -12.75 -0.06 4.62
C ASN A 146 -11.49 -0.88 4.80
N ILE A 147 -11.43 -2.01 4.10
CA ILE A 147 -10.27 -2.91 4.04
C ILE A 147 -9.93 -3.14 2.58
N ASN A 148 -8.64 -3.12 2.27
CA ASN A 148 -8.12 -3.57 1.00
C ASN A 148 -6.93 -4.48 1.26
N TYR A 149 -6.98 -5.69 0.71
CA TYR A 149 -5.87 -6.65 0.73
C TYR A 149 -5.20 -6.66 -0.63
N ASP A 150 -3.90 -6.88 -0.62
CA ASP A 150 -3.12 -7.04 -1.84
C ASP A 150 -2.07 -8.12 -1.66
N ILE A 151 -1.66 -8.73 -2.75
CA ILE A 151 -0.51 -9.61 -2.83
C ILE A 151 0.48 -9.00 -3.81
N ILE A 152 1.72 -8.82 -3.34
CA ILE A 152 2.77 -8.13 -4.08
C ILE A 152 3.91 -9.11 -4.32
N MET A 153 4.34 -9.23 -5.57
CA MET A 153 5.39 -10.14 -6.01
C MET A 153 6.27 -9.45 -7.05
N GLY A 154 7.46 -9.97 -7.30
CA GLY A 154 8.32 -9.42 -8.33
C GLY A 154 9.53 -10.28 -8.67
N SER A 155 10.14 -9.96 -9.80
CA SER A 155 11.43 -10.54 -10.18
C SER A 155 12.57 -9.97 -9.33
N VAL A 156 13.68 -10.68 -9.27
CA VAL A 156 14.86 -10.25 -8.53
C VAL A 156 15.34 -8.88 -9.04
N ASN A 157 15.68 -7.97 -8.13
CA ASN A 157 16.02 -6.57 -8.40
C ASN A 157 14.91 -5.68 -8.98
N SER A 158 13.70 -6.18 -9.20
CA SER A 158 12.58 -5.31 -9.54
C SER A 158 12.17 -4.47 -8.34
N TYR A 159 11.52 -3.34 -8.62
CA TYR A 159 11.01 -2.44 -7.59
C TYR A 159 9.78 -1.69 -8.10
N ASN A 160 8.87 -1.38 -7.18
CA ASN A 160 7.72 -0.56 -7.50
C ASN A 160 8.03 0.94 -7.37
N ASN A 161 7.15 1.77 -7.92
CA ASN A 161 7.29 3.21 -7.86
C ASN A 161 7.37 3.71 -6.41
N PHE A 162 8.18 4.74 -6.19
CA PHE A 162 8.26 5.42 -4.91
C PHE A 162 6.98 6.23 -4.68
N LYS A 163 6.18 5.84 -3.69
CA LYS A 163 4.81 6.32 -3.50
C LYS A 163 4.43 6.50 -2.05
N TYR A 164 3.35 7.26 -1.81
CA TYR A 164 2.63 7.25 -0.54
C TYR A 164 1.14 7.00 -0.75
N ILE A 165 0.48 6.53 0.30
CA ILE A 165 -0.95 6.25 0.34
C ILE A 165 -1.62 7.04 1.46
N LEU A 166 -2.94 7.18 1.39
CA LEU A 166 -3.75 7.92 2.36
C LEU A 166 -4.41 7.04 3.42
N ASN A 167 -4.35 5.72 3.25
CA ASN A 167 -4.95 4.78 4.19
C ASN A 167 -4.41 5.02 5.61
N THR A 168 -5.25 4.90 6.61
CA THR A 168 -4.88 5.08 8.03
C THR A 168 -3.72 4.16 8.43
N ARG A 169 -3.74 2.93 7.92
CA ARG A 169 -2.72 1.92 8.16
C ARG A 169 -2.41 1.17 6.90
N ASN A 170 -1.13 0.92 6.72
CA ASN A 170 -0.58 0.08 5.66
C ASN A 170 0.43 -0.88 6.27
N PHE A 171 0.16 -2.17 6.16
CA PHE A 171 1.03 -3.22 6.68
C PHE A 171 1.55 -4.06 5.54
N LEU A 172 2.86 -4.26 5.50
CA LEU A 172 3.53 -5.17 4.60
C LEU A 172 4.03 -6.38 5.40
N TYR A 173 3.42 -7.54 5.20
CA TYR A 173 3.85 -8.80 5.81
C TYR A 173 4.63 -9.62 4.79
N LEU A 174 5.90 -9.83 5.04
CA LEU A 174 6.72 -10.67 4.16
C LEU A 174 6.49 -12.13 4.49
N LEU A 175 5.75 -12.80 3.63
CA LEU A 175 5.43 -14.22 3.79
C LEU A 175 6.61 -15.10 3.41
N ASP A 176 7.29 -14.78 2.31
CA ASP A 176 8.45 -15.52 1.83
C ASP A 176 9.43 -14.62 1.08
N GLY A 177 10.73 -15.00 1.06
CA GLY A 177 11.77 -14.26 0.39
C GLY A 177 12.43 -13.18 1.24
N GLU A 178 12.98 -12.17 0.59
CA GLU A 178 13.64 -11.00 1.18
C GLU A 178 13.42 -9.77 0.31
N VAL A 179 13.11 -8.61 0.93
CA VAL A 179 12.89 -7.35 0.23
C VAL A 179 13.54 -6.18 0.96
N GLU A 180 14.03 -5.20 0.20
CA GLU A 180 14.47 -3.92 0.73
C GLU A 180 13.32 -2.91 0.62
N ILE A 181 12.92 -2.31 1.73
CA ILE A 181 11.94 -1.22 1.75
C ILE A 181 12.71 0.10 1.94
N THR A 182 12.59 1.00 0.97
CA THR A 182 13.13 2.36 1.09
C THR A 182 12.03 3.30 1.53
N LEU A 183 12.26 4.06 2.60
CA LEU A 183 11.30 5.00 3.20
C LEU A 183 11.84 6.42 3.20
N THR A 184 10.95 7.42 3.11
CA THR A 184 11.27 8.80 3.48
C THR A 184 10.09 9.54 4.08
N LEU A 185 10.40 10.66 4.73
CA LEU A 185 9.45 11.50 5.46
C LEU A 185 8.40 12.16 4.54
N PRO A 186 7.17 12.35 5.03
CA PRO A 186 6.13 13.13 4.33
C PRO A 186 6.57 14.53 3.91
N ASN A 187 7.39 15.21 4.71
CA ASN A 187 7.91 16.57 4.43
C ASN A 187 8.79 16.64 3.17
N ASN A 188 9.31 15.52 2.69
CA ASN A 188 10.09 15.46 1.46
C ASN A 188 9.22 15.52 0.19
N LYS A 189 7.89 15.53 0.32
CA LYS A 189 6.92 15.66 -0.79
C LYS A 189 7.28 16.80 -1.76
N LYS A 190 7.76 17.93 -1.26
CA LYS A 190 8.15 19.10 -2.05
C LYS A 190 9.31 18.87 -3.02
N TYR A 191 10.11 17.82 -2.81
CA TYR A 191 11.27 17.46 -3.63
C TYR A 191 11.00 16.26 -4.54
N LEU A 192 9.85 15.59 -4.40
CA LEU A 192 9.58 14.30 -5.04
C LEU A 192 8.72 14.42 -6.31
N HIS A 193 8.31 15.65 -6.70
CA HIS A 193 7.54 15.89 -7.93
C HIS A 193 6.36 14.91 -8.09
N ILE A 194 5.37 15.02 -7.20
CA ILE A 194 4.31 14.04 -7.03
C ILE A 194 3.25 14.12 -8.12
N GLU A 195 2.90 12.97 -8.67
CA GLU A 195 1.71 12.73 -9.50
C GLU A 195 0.69 11.87 -8.76
N LYS A 196 -0.61 12.15 -8.97
CA LYS A 196 -1.70 11.37 -8.39
C LYS A 196 -2.17 10.31 -9.38
N ASP A 197 -2.19 9.07 -8.93
CA ASP A 197 -2.92 8.01 -9.57
C ASP A 197 -4.35 7.97 -8.99
N SER A 198 -5.30 8.38 -9.80
CA SER A 198 -6.71 8.43 -9.39
C SER A 198 -7.38 7.06 -9.38
N LEU A 199 -6.85 6.07 -10.11
CA LEU A 199 -7.39 4.73 -10.15
C LEU A 199 -7.15 3.99 -8.84
N ASN A 200 -5.91 4.01 -8.37
CA ASN A 200 -5.49 3.34 -7.15
C ASN A 200 -5.53 4.26 -5.93
N ASN A 201 -5.84 5.55 -6.12
CA ASN A 201 -5.79 6.59 -5.08
C ASN A 201 -4.44 6.66 -4.38
N GLU A 202 -3.36 6.54 -5.14
CA GLU A 202 -1.97 6.58 -4.72
C GLU A 202 -1.25 7.82 -5.28
N PHE A 203 -0.13 8.18 -4.69
CA PHE A 203 0.64 9.36 -5.08
C PHE A 203 2.09 8.95 -5.35
N TYR A 204 2.49 9.00 -6.61
CA TYR A 204 3.79 8.56 -7.08
C TYR A 204 4.77 9.71 -7.22
N SER A 205 6.04 9.42 -6.92
CA SER A 205 7.14 10.30 -7.27
C SER A 205 7.52 10.14 -8.75
N ASN A 206 7.78 11.26 -9.43
CA ASN A 206 8.36 11.23 -10.77
C ASN A 206 9.88 10.94 -10.74
N ILE A 207 10.48 10.91 -9.56
CA ILE A 207 11.88 10.55 -9.37
C ILE A 207 11.97 9.04 -9.16
N ASP A 208 12.66 8.36 -10.08
CA ASP A 208 13.11 7.00 -9.83
C ASP A 208 14.30 7.04 -8.86
N ILE A 209 14.06 6.64 -7.59
CA ILE A 209 15.07 6.71 -6.52
C ILE A 209 16.24 5.75 -6.72
N TYR A 210 16.09 4.75 -7.58
CA TYR A 210 17.13 3.76 -7.90
C TYR A 210 17.89 4.12 -9.18
N ASN A 211 17.34 5.00 -10.03
CA ASN A 211 17.96 5.45 -11.27
C ASN A 211 17.66 6.94 -11.51
N VAL A 212 18.31 7.81 -10.73
CA VAL A 212 18.05 9.25 -10.73
C VAL A 212 18.63 9.90 -11.97
N THR A 213 17.79 10.59 -12.74
CA THR A 213 18.23 11.41 -13.89
C THR A 213 18.85 12.73 -13.44
N ASN A 214 19.69 13.32 -14.29
CA ASN A 214 20.41 14.57 -13.99
C ASN A 214 19.47 15.73 -13.61
N ASP A 215 18.28 15.76 -14.19
CA ASP A 215 17.28 16.82 -13.96
C ASP A 215 16.78 16.86 -12.51
N PHE A 216 16.75 15.71 -11.85
CA PHE A 216 16.26 15.56 -10.49
C PHE A 216 17.35 15.47 -9.41
N LEU A 217 18.63 15.37 -9.79
CA LEU A 217 19.74 15.19 -8.81
C LEU A 217 19.76 16.28 -7.73
N LYS A 218 19.46 17.54 -8.09
CA LYS A 218 19.45 18.65 -7.14
C LYS A 218 18.41 18.47 -6.02
N ASP A 219 17.24 17.95 -6.36
CA ASP A 219 16.17 17.73 -5.37
C ASP A 219 16.35 16.41 -4.65
N TYR A 220 16.78 15.36 -5.34
CA TYR A 220 17.11 14.06 -4.75
C TYR A 220 18.14 14.16 -3.62
N ASN A 221 19.22 14.95 -3.82
CA ASN A 221 20.27 15.13 -2.82
C ASN A 221 19.81 15.83 -1.52
N LYS A 222 18.62 16.42 -1.49
CA LYS A 222 18.02 17.02 -0.29
C LYS A 222 17.23 16.01 0.53
N ILE A 223 16.96 14.84 -0.03
CA ILE A 223 16.11 13.83 0.57
C ILE A 223 16.97 12.85 1.37
N LYS A 224 16.55 12.57 2.60
CA LYS A 224 17.14 11.52 3.42
C LYS A 224 16.25 10.28 3.32
N PHE A 225 16.85 9.16 2.98
CA PHE A 225 16.17 7.87 2.90
C PHE A 225 16.58 6.97 4.06
N MET A 226 15.67 6.12 4.46
CA MET A 226 15.90 5.01 5.38
C MET A 226 15.60 3.71 4.62
N LYS A 227 16.50 2.72 4.76
CA LYS A 227 16.36 1.40 4.13
C LYS A 227 16.20 0.33 5.19
N ILE A 228 15.30 -0.59 4.95
CA ILE A 228 14.96 -1.70 5.84
C ILE A 228 14.95 -2.96 5.01
N ASN A 229 15.74 -3.95 5.41
CA ASN A 229 15.64 -5.30 4.86
C ASN A 229 14.59 -6.06 5.66
N LEU A 230 13.42 -6.27 5.04
CA LEU A 230 12.34 -7.05 5.61
C LEU A 230 12.58 -8.53 5.31
N LYS A 231 12.48 -9.36 6.34
CA LYS A 231 12.71 -10.80 6.28
C LYS A 231 11.41 -11.58 6.44
N LYS A 232 11.42 -12.82 6.00
CA LYS A 232 10.30 -13.75 6.16
C LYS A 232 9.73 -13.74 7.58
N GLY A 233 8.41 -13.57 7.70
CA GLY A 233 7.70 -13.54 8.97
C GLY A 233 7.70 -12.17 9.66
N GLU A 234 8.37 -11.16 9.11
CA GLU A 234 8.35 -9.81 9.63
C GLU A 234 7.22 -8.98 9.04
N LEU A 235 6.66 -8.09 9.85
CA LEU A 235 5.60 -7.16 9.46
C LEU A 235 6.10 -5.72 9.60
N LEU A 236 5.97 -4.94 8.52
CA LEU A 236 6.28 -3.52 8.53
C LEU A 236 4.98 -2.71 8.47
N TYR A 237 4.76 -1.85 9.47
CA TYR A 237 3.75 -0.80 9.44
C TYR A 237 4.33 0.46 8.80
N ILE A 238 3.64 0.98 7.80
CA ILE A 238 3.95 2.25 7.14
C ILE A 238 2.78 3.21 7.38
N PRO A 239 2.98 4.33 8.11
CA PRO A 239 1.92 5.29 8.35
C PRO A 239 1.48 6.03 7.08
N SER A 240 0.29 6.64 7.11
CA SER A 240 -0.20 7.52 6.05
C SER A 240 0.82 8.59 5.67
N TYR A 241 0.87 8.94 4.38
CA TYR A 241 1.74 9.97 3.81
C TYR A 241 3.25 9.65 3.80
N TRP A 242 3.71 8.58 4.45
CA TRP A 242 5.08 8.14 4.32
C TRP A 242 5.35 7.58 2.93
N PHE A 243 6.43 8.05 2.32
CA PHE A 243 6.85 7.53 1.02
C PHE A 243 7.59 6.22 1.19
N TYR A 244 7.30 5.26 0.33
CA TYR A 244 7.96 3.98 0.32
C TYR A 244 8.07 3.39 -1.09
N SER A 245 9.06 2.52 -1.26
CA SER A 245 9.22 1.62 -2.41
C SER A 245 9.70 0.28 -1.92
N ILE A 246 9.28 -0.77 -2.60
CA ILE A 246 9.63 -2.16 -2.33
C ILE A 246 10.58 -2.60 -3.43
N LYS A 247 11.76 -3.10 -3.07
CA LYS A 247 12.70 -3.73 -3.98
C LYS A 247 12.88 -5.19 -3.62
N PHE A 248 12.67 -6.07 -4.57
CA PHE A 248 12.79 -7.52 -4.38
C PHE A 248 14.26 -7.93 -4.46
N LEU A 249 14.77 -8.58 -3.40
CA LEU A 249 16.16 -9.05 -3.33
C LEU A 249 16.30 -10.50 -3.79
N VAL A 250 15.22 -11.26 -3.66
CA VAL A 250 15.16 -12.69 -4.03
C VAL A 250 13.91 -12.91 -4.89
N SER A 251 14.04 -13.80 -5.89
CA SER A 251 12.90 -14.26 -6.69
C SER A 251 11.87 -14.97 -5.80
N ASN A 252 10.60 -14.96 -6.23
CA ASN A 252 9.49 -15.57 -5.49
C ASN A 252 9.23 -14.99 -4.10
N SER A 253 9.70 -13.77 -3.82
CA SER A 253 9.30 -13.06 -2.62
C SER A 253 7.82 -12.69 -2.70
N ILE A 254 7.08 -12.96 -1.63
CA ILE A 254 5.65 -12.70 -1.53
C ILE A 254 5.37 -11.82 -0.33
N ILE A 255 4.72 -10.68 -0.59
CA ILE A 255 4.25 -9.76 0.43
C ILE A 255 2.73 -9.78 0.44
N LEU A 256 2.14 -9.98 1.62
CA LEU A 256 0.74 -9.71 1.86
C LEU A 256 0.61 -8.28 2.38
N ASN A 257 -0.17 -7.46 1.68
CA ASN A 257 -0.37 -6.07 2.04
C ASN A 257 -1.80 -5.86 2.57
N PHE A 258 -1.89 -5.20 3.71
CA PHE A 258 -3.14 -4.90 4.41
C PHE A 258 -3.31 -3.39 4.53
N LYS A 259 -4.29 -2.82 3.85
CA LYS A 259 -4.60 -1.39 3.89
C LYS A 259 -5.95 -1.19 4.59
N TYR A 260 -5.98 -0.28 5.55
CA TYR A 260 -7.17 -0.01 6.36
C TYR A 260 -7.51 1.48 6.36
N ASP A 261 -8.81 1.77 6.28
CA ASP A 261 -9.36 3.10 6.51
C ASP A 261 -10.34 3.08 7.68
N THR A 262 -10.27 4.10 8.52
CA THR A 262 -11.27 4.35 9.57
C THR A 262 -12.28 5.38 9.11
N TYR A 263 -13.46 5.45 9.76
CA TYR A 263 -14.46 6.47 9.45
C TYR A 263 -13.88 7.88 9.51
N MET A 264 -13.06 8.19 10.53
CA MET A 264 -12.48 9.51 10.72
C MET A 264 -11.39 9.82 9.67
N ASN A 265 -10.59 8.81 9.28
CA ASN A 265 -9.65 8.99 8.18
C ASN A 265 -10.38 9.29 6.86
N THR A 266 -11.41 8.51 6.54
CA THR A 266 -12.20 8.71 5.31
C THR A 266 -12.80 10.12 5.26
N LEU A 267 -13.30 10.65 6.39
CA LEU A 267 -13.75 12.04 6.46
C LEU A 267 -12.61 13.05 6.24
N SER A 268 -11.42 12.76 6.76
CA SER A 268 -10.26 13.65 6.65
C SER A 268 -9.72 13.76 5.22
N ILE A 269 -9.82 12.69 4.44
CA ILE A 269 -9.35 12.60 3.05
C ILE A 269 -10.50 12.67 2.04
N LEU A 270 -11.70 13.08 2.47
CA LEU A 270 -12.89 13.15 1.61
C LEU A 270 -12.68 13.98 0.33
N PRO A 271 -11.97 15.13 0.35
CA PRO A 271 -11.69 15.89 -0.87
C PRO A 271 -10.93 15.09 -1.91
N GLU A 272 -9.92 14.31 -1.49
CA GLU A 272 -9.11 13.45 -2.36
C GLU A 272 -9.92 12.29 -2.94
N ILE A 273 -10.81 11.71 -2.14
CA ILE A 273 -11.73 10.64 -2.59
C ILE A 273 -12.70 11.17 -3.64
N ILE A 274 -13.34 12.32 -3.39
CA ILE A 274 -14.27 12.95 -4.33
C ILE A 274 -13.54 13.28 -5.63
N GLN A 275 -12.35 13.86 -5.57
CA GLN A 275 -11.56 14.18 -6.74
C GLN A 275 -11.24 12.93 -7.56
N SER A 276 -10.80 11.84 -6.92
CA SER A 276 -10.51 10.57 -7.60
C SER A 276 -11.76 9.98 -8.26
N TYR A 277 -12.89 10.00 -7.57
CA TYR A 277 -14.17 9.53 -8.12
C TYR A 277 -14.60 10.32 -9.36
N LEU A 278 -14.50 11.65 -9.33
CA LEU A 278 -14.83 12.51 -10.47
C LEU A 278 -13.89 12.27 -11.66
N GLN A 279 -12.59 12.12 -11.40
CA GLN A 279 -11.59 11.84 -12.44
C GLN A 279 -11.83 10.47 -13.09
N ASN A 280 -12.10 9.43 -12.31
CA ASN A 280 -12.38 8.09 -12.81
C ASN A 280 -13.64 8.05 -13.68
N ASN A 281 -14.69 8.79 -13.29
CA ASN A 281 -15.90 8.90 -14.10
C ASN A 281 -15.65 9.65 -15.42
N ASN A 282 -14.80 10.68 -15.42
CA ASN A 282 -14.41 11.40 -16.64
C ASN A 282 -13.60 10.51 -17.59
N ILE A 283 -12.68 9.72 -17.07
CA ILE A 283 -11.89 8.76 -17.86
C ILE A 283 -12.83 7.73 -18.51
N LYS A 284 -13.71 7.10 -17.74
CA LYS A 284 -14.69 6.14 -18.27
C LYS A 284 -15.57 6.75 -19.38
N ASN A 285 -16.08 7.97 -19.17
CA ASN A 285 -16.89 8.67 -20.14
C ASN A 285 -16.13 9.01 -21.42
N ASN A 286 -14.86 9.33 -21.35
CA ASN A 286 -14.03 9.59 -22.52
C ASN A 286 -13.73 8.30 -23.29
N PHE A 287 -13.47 7.19 -22.62
CA PHE A 287 -13.31 5.89 -23.26
C PHE A 287 -14.59 5.46 -23.98
N LEU A 288 -15.75 5.58 -23.35
CA LEU A 288 -17.03 5.25 -23.98
C LEU A 288 -17.34 6.12 -25.19
N LYS A 289 -17.03 7.42 -25.15
CA LYS A 289 -17.18 8.33 -26.30
C LYS A 289 -16.25 7.92 -27.45
N HIS A 290 -15.02 7.56 -27.16
CA HIS A 290 -14.05 7.15 -28.17
C HIS A 290 -14.42 5.80 -28.79
N TYR A 291 -14.87 4.84 -28.00
CA TYR A 291 -15.36 3.55 -28.48
C TYR A 291 -16.58 3.70 -29.38
N ASN A 292 -17.55 4.51 -29.00
CA ASN A 292 -18.74 4.78 -29.81
C ASN A 292 -18.43 5.55 -31.12
N SER A 293 -17.34 6.33 -31.17
CA SER A 293 -16.89 7.03 -32.39
C SER A 293 -16.13 6.11 -33.36
N ILE A 294 -15.68 4.93 -32.93
CA ILE A 294 -15.02 3.93 -33.80
C ILE A 294 -16.04 2.97 -34.43
N ILE A 295 -17.23 2.84 -33.84
CA ILE A 295 -18.26 1.92 -34.29
C ILE A 295 -19.23 2.58 -35.33
N ILE A 296 -19.15 3.89 -35.52
CA ILE A 296 -19.88 4.65 -36.56
C ILE A 296 -18.95 4.87 -37.74
#